data_734d46add4fed26fa687ab34da6e5a68
#
_entry.id   734d46add4fed26fa687ab34da6e5a68
#
_cell.length_a   1.000
_cell.length_b   1.000
_cell.length_c   1.000
_cell.angle_alpha   90.00
_cell.angle_beta   90.00
_cell.angle_gamma   90.00
#
_symmetry.space_group_name_H-M   'P 1'
#
loop_
_entity.id
_entity.type
_entity.pdbx_description
1 polymer ?
#
loop_
_entity_poly.entity_id
_entity_poly.type
_entity_poly.pdbx_seq_one_letter_code
_entity_poly.pdbx_strand_id
1 'polypeptide(L)'
;MALPVRKQYAGAAASTTTTNALALADTSVTIAGTTGWPSGAGVPFFVVISPGTSAEEKCSATISGSTLTLTRAQDGTTAQTHASGSTIYPVFTATEANEANLVASKMTTKGDLLTTDGSDLNRLAVGGTAGHVLQVDS
;
A
#
# COMPACT_ATOMS: atom_id res chain seq x y z
N MET A 1 2.56 -3.86 14.85
CA MET A 1 2.35 -3.49 13.41
C MET A 1 1.27 -4.40 12.87
N ALA A 2 0.17 -3.85 12.37
CA ALA A 2 -0.90 -4.65 11.80
C ALA A 2 -0.41 -5.48 10.61
N LEU A 3 -0.96 -6.67 10.41
CA LEU A 3 -0.65 -7.50 9.25
C LEU A 3 -0.98 -6.74 7.97
N PRO A 4 -0.13 -6.83 6.94
CA PRO A 4 -0.37 -6.15 5.69
C PRO A 4 -1.64 -6.67 5.02
N VAL A 5 -2.47 -5.76 4.53
CA VAL A 5 -3.65 -6.08 3.74
C VAL A 5 -3.21 -6.32 2.29
N ARG A 6 -3.69 -7.41 1.69
CA ARG A 6 -3.43 -7.67 0.27
C ARG A 6 -3.95 -6.51 -0.57
N LYS A 7 -3.06 -5.88 -1.33
CA LYS A 7 -3.36 -4.77 -2.22
C LYS A 7 -3.50 -5.23 -3.66
N GLN A 8 -4.18 -4.44 -4.46
CA GLN A 8 -4.24 -4.66 -5.91
C GLN A 8 -3.23 -3.76 -6.60
N TYR A 9 -2.58 -4.29 -7.60
CA TYR A 9 -1.76 -3.54 -8.54
C TYR A 9 -2.16 -3.91 -9.97
N ALA A 10 -2.41 -2.91 -10.78
CA ALA A 10 -2.75 -3.07 -12.19
C ALA A 10 -1.68 -2.41 -13.05
N GLY A 11 -0.64 -3.17 -13.40
CA GLY A 11 0.46 -2.68 -14.23
C GLY A 11 0.05 -2.22 -15.64
N ALA A 12 -1.16 -2.60 -16.06
CA ALA A 12 -1.75 -2.16 -17.34
C ALA A 12 -2.70 -0.96 -17.17
N ALA A 13 -2.78 -0.36 -16.00
CA ALA A 13 -3.62 0.80 -15.76
C ALA A 13 -3.16 1.99 -16.61
N ALA A 14 -4.07 2.53 -17.42
CA ALA A 14 -3.79 3.73 -18.17
C ALA A 14 -3.63 4.93 -17.23
N SER A 15 -2.65 5.78 -17.52
CA SER A 15 -2.58 7.12 -16.92
C SER A 15 -3.84 7.89 -17.28
N THR A 16 -4.39 8.61 -16.31
CA THR A 16 -5.58 9.43 -16.47
C THR A 16 -5.40 10.78 -15.77
N THR A 17 -6.45 11.56 -15.69
CA THR A 17 -6.42 12.87 -15.02
C THR A 17 -7.54 13.00 -14.00
N THR A 18 -7.33 13.84 -12.99
CA THR A 18 -8.38 14.23 -12.06
C THR A 18 -9.41 15.14 -12.79
N THR A 19 -10.70 14.96 -12.51
CA THR A 19 -11.76 15.80 -13.09
C THR A 19 -12.13 16.99 -12.21
N ASN A 20 -11.73 16.98 -10.96
CA ASN A 20 -11.90 18.05 -10.00
C ASN A 20 -10.56 18.40 -9.34
N ALA A 21 -10.46 19.60 -8.79
CA ALA A 21 -9.34 19.98 -7.95
C ALA A 21 -9.38 19.19 -6.62
N LEU A 22 -8.22 19.02 -6.01
CA LEU A 22 -8.03 18.34 -4.73
C LEU A 22 -7.31 19.30 -3.78
N ALA A 23 -8.03 19.85 -2.81
CA ALA A 23 -7.45 20.69 -1.78
C ALA A 23 -6.69 19.85 -0.74
N LEU A 24 -5.92 20.50 0.13
CA LEU A 24 -5.08 19.81 1.14
C LEU A 24 -5.87 18.86 2.04
N ALA A 25 -7.09 19.23 2.41
CA ALA A 25 -7.94 18.46 3.32
C ALA A 25 -8.85 17.45 2.61
N ASP A 26 -8.89 17.47 1.28
CA ASP A 26 -9.78 16.57 0.54
C ASP A 26 -9.24 15.15 0.56
N THR A 27 -10.14 14.21 0.75
CA THR A 27 -9.87 12.77 0.75
C THR A 27 -10.57 12.03 -0.38
N SER A 28 -11.12 12.75 -1.34
CA SER A 28 -11.83 12.16 -2.48
C SER A 28 -11.54 12.92 -3.77
N VAL A 29 -11.32 12.20 -4.85
CA VAL A 29 -11.10 12.76 -6.18
C VAL A 29 -11.75 11.87 -7.24
N THR A 30 -12.32 12.49 -8.27
CA THR A 30 -12.88 11.79 -9.42
C THR A 30 -11.88 11.83 -10.58
N ILE A 31 -11.76 10.72 -11.31
CA ILE A 31 -10.83 10.55 -12.42
C ILE A 31 -11.57 10.38 -13.75
N ALA A 32 -10.94 10.83 -14.84
CA ALA A 32 -11.54 10.84 -16.16
C ALA A 32 -11.69 9.45 -16.81
N GLY A 33 -10.85 8.48 -16.42
CA GLY A 33 -10.90 7.13 -16.97
C GLY A 33 -10.35 6.09 -16.02
N THR A 34 -10.85 4.87 -16.12
CA THR A 34 -10.51 3.75 -15.21
C THR A 34 -10.04 2.50 -15.97
N THR A 35 -9.62 2.66 -17.23
CA THR A 35 -9.19 1.52 -18.07
C THR A 35 -7.99 0.81 -17.46
N GLY A 36 -8.14 -0.47 -17.15
CA GLY A 36 -7.10 -1.29 -16.53
C GLY A 36 -6.83 -0.98 -15.04
N TRP A 37 -7.60 -0.07 -14.43
CA TRP A 37 -7.46 0.24 -13.01
C TRP A 37 -8.01 -0.88 -12.13
N PRO A 38 -7.52 -1.00 -10.87
CA PRO A 38 -8.12 -1.93 -9.91
C PRO A 38 -9.61 -1.68 -9.76
N SER A 39 -10.41 -2.75 -9.72
CA SER A 39 -11.88 -2.65 -9.67
C SER A 39 -12.50 -3.30 -8.43
N GLY A 40 -11.68 -3.89 -7.56
CA GLY A 40 -12.15 -4.51 -6.32
C GLY A 40 -12.60 -3.47 -5.30
N ALA A 41 -13.90 -3.43 -4.99
CA ALA A 41 -14.43 -2.52 -3.98
C ALA A 41 -13.74 -2.74 -2.62
N GLY A 42 -13.22 -1.68 -2.04
CA GLY A 42 -12.60 -1.69 -0.72
C GLY A 42 -11.19 -2.28 -0.65
N VAL A 43 -10.64 -2.77 -1.75
CA VAL A 43 -9.24 -3.25 -1.78
C VAL A 43 -8.31 -2.07 -2.09
N PRO A 44 -7.39 -1.72 -1.18
CA PRO A 44 -6.51 -0.57 -1.37
C PRO A 44 -5.44 -0.84 -2.43
N PHE A 45 -5.00 0.23 -3.10
CA PHE A 45 -3.85 0.28 -3.98
C PHE A 45 -3.19 1.65 -3.88
N PHE A 46 -1.98 1.80 -4.38
CA PHE A 46 -1.32 3.12 -4.37
C PHE A 46 -1.48 3.83 -5.70
N VAL A 47 -1.61 5.14 -5.63
CA VAL A 47 -1.61 6.05 -6.79
C VAL A 47 -0.58 7.16 -6.58
N VAL A 48 -0.06 7.68 -7.67
CA VAL A 48 0.72 8.92 -7.68
C VAL A 48 -0.06 10.00 -8.40
N ILE A 49 -0.08 11.20 -7.83
CA ILE A 49 -0.71 12.39 -8.41
C ILE A 49 0.39 13.40 -8.74
N SER A 50 0.31 14.04 -9.89
CA SER A 50 1.29 15.01 -10.40
C SER A 50 2.75 14.47 -10.41
N PRO A 51 2.99 13.27 -10.94
CA PRO A 51 4.31 12.62 -10.90
C PRO A 51 5.40 13.47 -11.56
N GLY A 52 6.60 13.44 -10.97
CA GLY A 52 7.77 14.15 -11.48
C GLY A 52 7.72 15.67 -11.30
N THR A 53 6.79 16.19 -10.51
CA THR A 53 6.67 17.61 -10.18
C THR A 53 6.97 17.87 -8.70
N SER A 54 7.12 19.13 -8.31
CA SER A 54 7.23 19.52 -6.90
C SER A 54 5.95 19.25 -6.09
N ALA A 55 4.83 19.00 -6.77
CA ALA A 55 3.55 18.64 -6.17
C ALA A 55 3.28 17.11 -6.24
N GLU A 56 4.30 16.30 -6.53
CA GLU A 56 4.12 14.84 -6.53
C GLU A 56 3.64 14.36 -5.18
N GLU A 57 2.55 13.62 -5.18
CA GLU A 57 2.00 13.01 -3.99
C GLU A 57 1.59 11.56 -4.25
N LYS A 58 1.95 10.68 -3.33
CA LYS A 58 1.49 9.29 -3.29
C LYS A 58 0.39 9.13 -2.26
N CYS A 59 -0.65 8.43 -2.64
CA CYS A 59 -1.81 8.16 -1.81
C CYS A 59 -2.13 6.67 -1.83
N SER A 60 -2.58 6.13 -0.70
CA SER A 60 -3.34 4.88 -0.73
C SER A 60 -4.77 5.18 -1.14
N ALA A 61 -5.32 4.42 -2.05
CA ALA A 61 -6.63 4.68 -2.64
C ALA A 61 -7.51 3.44 -2.63
N THR A 62 -8.81 3.64 -2.51
CA THR A 62 -9.84 2.68 -2.92
C THR A 62 -10.70 3.33 -4.00
N ILE A 63 -11.29 2.52 -4.87
CA ILE A 63 -12.07 3.03 -6.02
C ILE A 63 -13.51 2.54 -5.98
N SER A 64 -14.43 3.44 -6.32
CA SER A 64 -15.85 3.12 -6.58
C SER A 64 -16.31 3.89 -7.81
N GLY A 65 -16.59 3.18 -8.89
CA GLY A 65 -16.80 3.80 -10.20
C GLY A 65 -15.56 4.59 -10.65
N SER A 66 -15.69 5.89 -10.84
CA SER A 66 -14.59 6.81 -11.16
C SER A 66 -14.11 7.64 -9.96
N THR A 67 -14.61 7.39 -8.76
CA THR A 67 -14.26 8.14 -7.56
C THR A 67 -13.26 7.35 -6.72
N LEU A 68 -12.14 8.00 -6.40
CA LEU A 68 -11.13 7.49 -5.47
C LEU A 68 -11.38 8.08 -4.08
N THR A 69 -11.32 7.23 -3.07
CA THR A 69 -11.16 7.65 -1.67
C THR A 69 -9.69 7.48 -1.32
N LEU A 70 -9.07 8.54 -0.81
CA LEU A 70 -7.63 8.67 -0.65
C LEU A 70 -7.24 8.73 0.84
N THR A 71 -6.20 7.98 1.18
CA THR A 71 -5.35 8.29 2.34
C THR A 71 -4.11 8.97 1.82
N ARG A 72 -3.97 10.26 2.14
CA ARG A 72 -2.98 11.20 1.60
C ARG A 72 -1.60 11.04 2.24
N ALA A 73 -0.59 11.67 1.64
CA ALA A 73 0.77 11.78 2.20
C ALA A 73 1.41 10.42 2.51
N GLN A 74 1.36 9.49 1.56
CA GLN A 74 1.94 8.16 1.72
C GLN A 74 3.35 8.07 1.13
N ASP A 75 4.07 7.04 1.51
CA ASP A 75 5.36 6.64 0.94
C ASP A 75 6.41 7.79 0.94
N GLY A 76 6.45 8.56 2.03
CA GLY A 76 7.42 9.66 2.21
C GLY A 76 7.06 10.97 1.49
N THR A 77 5.90 11.05 0.85
CA THR A 77 5.39 12.31 0.27
C THR A 77 4.56 13.12 1.28
N THR A 78 4.27 14.36 0.95
CA THR A 78 3.40 15.24 1.74
C THR A 78 2.15 15.60 0.95
N ALA A 79 1.05 15.86 1.65
CA ALA A 79 -0.19 16.29 1.00
C ALA A 79 0.01 17.62 0.26
N GLN A 80 -0.45 17.67 -0.98
CA GLN A 80 -0.35 18.82 -1.87
C GLN A 80 -1.73 19.22 -2.39
N THR A 81 -1.86 20.44 -2.89
CA THR A 81 -3.01 20.83 -3.69
C THR A 81 -2.80 20.41 -5.13
N HIS A 82 -3.83 19.84 -5.74
CA HIS A 82 -3.79 19.45 -7.14
C HIS A 82 -4.91 20.13 -7.91
N ALA A 83 -4.58 20.69 -9.06
CA ALA A 83 -5.57 21.25 -9.95
C ALA A 83 -6.40 20.14 -10.62
N SER A 84 -7.61 20.47 -11.08
CA SER A 84 -8.31 19.63 -12.05
C SER A 84 -7.45 19.41 -13.28
N GLY A 85 -7.44 18.20 -13.83
CA GLY A 85 -6.56 17.81 -14.93
C GLY A 85 -5.18 17.30 -14.50
N SER A 86 -4.89 17.21 -13.20
CA SER A 86 -3.63 16.64 -12.71
C SER A 86 -3.52 15.16 -13.11
N THR A 87 -2.36 14.77 -13.62
CA THR A 87 -2.07 13.38 -13.99
C THR A 87 -2.10 12.49 -12.75
N ILE A 88 -2.73 11.32 -12.89
CA ILE A 88 -2.82 10.30 -11.85
C ILE A 88 -2.77 8.90 -12.46
N TYR A 89 -2.07 7.98 -11.82
CA TYR A 89 -2.06 6.55 -12.17
C TYR A 89 -1.67 5.67 -10.99
N PRO A 90 -2.03 4.37 -10.98
CA PRO A 90 -1.57 3.41 -9.98
C PRO A 90 -0.07 3.22 -10.04
N VAL A 91 0.56 3.06 -8.87
CA VAL A 91 2.01 2.94 -8.73
C VAL A 91 2.36 1.88 -7.70
N PHE A 92 3.48 1.17 -7.92
CA PHE A 92 4.09 0.32 -6.91
C PHE A 92 5.04 1.16 -6.05
N THR A 93 4.91 1.06 -4.73
CA THR A 93 5.59 1.95 -3.77
C THR A 93 6.63 1.20 -2.93
N ALA A 94 7.52 1.94 -2.26
CA ALA A 94 8.44 1.37 -1.29
C ALA A 94 7.70 0.71 -0.11
N THR A 95 6.55 1.26 0.28
CA THR A 95 5.68 0.67 1.30
C THR A 95 5.23 -0.74 0.90
N GLU A 96 4.77 -0.94 -0.33
CA GLU A 96 4.36 -2.26 -0.83
C GLU A 96 5.55 -3.22 -0.96
N ALA A 97 6.70 -2.71 -1.40
CA ALA A 97 7.93 -3.50 -1.47
C ALA A 97 8.37 -3.96 -0.06
N ASN A 98 8.30 -3.09 0.93
CA ASN A 98 8.62 -3.43 2.32
C ASN A 98 7.63 -4.44 2.90
N GLU A 99 6.34 -4.29 2.63
CA GLU A 99 5.31 -5.27 3.04
C GLU A 99 5.55 -6.64 2.40
N ALA A 100 5.89 -6.68 1.12
CA ALA A 100 6.23 -7.93 0.42
C ALA A 100 7.47 -8.62 1.00
N ASN A 101 8.44 -7.85 1.48
CA ASN A 101 9.67 -8.34 2.08
C ASN A 101 9.56 -8.61 3.59
N LEU A 102 8.41 -8.36 4.21
CA LEU A 102 8.24 -8.47 5.66
C LEU A 102 8.62 -9.86 6.20
N VAL A 103 8.22 -10.91 5.52
CA VAL A 103 8.56 -12.30 5.90
C VAL A 103 10.08 -12.48 5.90
N ALA A 104 10.74 -12.11 4.80
CA ALA A 104 12.18 -12.26 4.67
C ALA A 104 12.96 -11.44 5.71
N SER A 105 12.47 -10.24 6.03
CA SER A 105 13.10 -9.37 7.04
C SER A 105 12.92 -9.86 8.47
N LYS A 106 11.91 -10.67 8.74
CA LYS A 106 11.66 -11.25 10.07
C LYS A 106 12.47 -12.55 10.31
N MET A 107 12.75 -13.31 9.27
CA MET A 107 13.49 -14.59 9.34
C MET A 107 14.98 -14.30 9.24
N THR A 108 15.67 -14.14 10.36
CA THR A 108 17.09 -13.72 10.38
C THR A 108 18.06 -14.83 10.75
N THR A 109 17.59 -15.94 11.27
CA THR A 109 18.42 -17.05 11.74
C THR A 109 17.90 -18.39 11.22
N LYS A 110 18.80 -19.29 10.87
CA LYS A 110 18.41 -20.66 10.43
C LYS A 110 17.61 -21.34 11.53
N GLY A 111 16.43 -21.83 11.17
CA GLY A 111 15.51 -22.52 12.09
C GLY A 111 14.44 -21.59 12.72
N ASP A 112 14.49 -20.28 12.47
CA ASP A 112 13.42 -19.39 12.90
C ASP A 112 12.08 -19.83 12.33
N LEU A 113 11.03 -19.68 13.13
CA LEU A 113 9.65 -19.89 12.72
C LEU A 113 8.90 -18.57 12.69
N LEU A 114 8.05 -18.44 11.71
CA LEU A 114 7.15 -17.33 11.61
C LEU A 114 5.83 -17.66 12.32
N THR A 115 5.40 -16.80 13.19
CA THR A 115 4.14 -16.92 13.94
C THR A 115 3.37 -15.62 13.85
N THR A 116 2.10 -15.64 14.20
CA THR A 116 1.25 -14.46 14.27
C THR A 116 0.42 -14.51 15.55
N ASP A 117 0.22 -13.35 16.16
CA ASP A 117 -0.71 -13.16 17.28
C ASP A 117 -2.12 -12.72 16.81
N GLY A 118 -2.37 -12.77 15.51
CA GLY A 118 -3.60 -12.30 14.88
C GLY A 118 -3.55 -10.84 14.41
N SER A 119 -2.59 -10.06 14.88
CA SER A 119 -2.39 -8.65 14.52
C SER A 119 -1.04 -8.41 13.87
N ASP A 120 -0.02 -9.10 14.32
CA ASP A 120 1.35 -8.92 13.88
C ASP A 120 2.01 -10.22 13.43
N LEU A 121 2.92 -10.09 12.49
CA LEU A 121 3.82 -11.15 12.09
C LEU A 121 5.04 -11.13 13.01
N ASN A 122 5.21 -12.17 13.80
CA ASN A 122 6.28 -12.29 14.78
C ASN A 122 7.26 -13.39 14.42
N ARG A 123 8.50 -13.22 14.84
CA ARG A 123 9.53 -14.26 14.77
C ARG A 123 9.57 -15.04 16.08
N LEU A 124 9.39 -16.33 16.02
CA LEU A 124 9.79 -17.21 17.10
C LEU A 124 11.26 -17.59 16.87
N ALA A 125 12.15 -16.95 17.60
CA ALA A 125 13.57 -17.23 17.49
C ALA A 125 13.88 -18.62 18.04
N VAL A 126 14.71 -19.39 17.33
CA VAL A 126 15.27 -20.59 17.90
C VAL A 126 16.17 -20.23 19.07
N GLY A 127 15.96 -20.88 20.20
CA GLY A 127 16.85 -20.76 21.35
C GLY A 127 18.26 -21.18 20.97
N GLY A 128 19.28 -20.49 21.50
CA GLY A 128 20.69 -20.78 21.23
C GLY A 128 21.19 -22.16 21.73
N THR A 129 20.32 -22.99 22.25
CA THR A 129 20.62 -24.33 22.77
C THR A 129 20.04 -25.41 21.85
N ALA A 130 20.85 -26.32 21.38
CA ALA A 130 20.40 -27.40 20.54
C ALA A 130 19.40 -28.32 21.28
N GLY A 131 18.33 -28.72 20.61
CA GLY A 131 17.33 -29.65 21.15
C GLY A 131 16.00 -29.01 21.59
N HIS A 132 15.80 -27.73 21.40
CA HIS A 132 14.46 -27.10 21.63
C HIS A 132 13.46 -27.59 20.59
N VAL A 133 12.36 -28.16 21.04
CA VAL A 133 11.23 -28.62 20.23
C VAL A 133 10.03 -27.73 20.56
N LEU A 134 9.28 -27.33 19.55
CA LEU A 134 7.98 -26.68 19.76
C LEU A 134 7.03 -27.72 20.38
N GLN A 135 6.53 -27.42 21.56
CA GLN A 135 5.53 -28.22 22.24
C GLN A 135 4.22 -27.45 22.24
N VAL A 136 3.13 -28.12 21.86
CA VAL A 136 1.78 -27.57 21.99
C VAL A 136 1.30 -27.94 23.38
N ASP A 137 1.02 -26.95 24.22
CA ASP A 137 0.29 -27.16 25.46
C ASP A 137 -1.19 -27.44 25.13
N SER A 138 -1.67 -28.56 25.62
CA SER A 138 -3.06 -29.02 25.48
C SER A 138 -3.95 -28.46 26.58
#